data_8a4cbc5681e8660e0e184187b72beaf9
#
_entry.id   8a4cbc5681e8660e0e184187b72beaf9
#
_cell.length_a   1.000
_cell.length_b   1.000
_cell.length_c   1.000
_cell.angle_alpha   90.00
_cell.angle_beta   90.00
_cell.angle_gamma   90.00
#
_symmetry.space_group_name_H-M   'P 1'
#
loop_
_entity.id
_entity.type
_entity.pdbx_description
1 polymer ?
#
loop_
_entity_poly.entity_id
_entity_poly.type
_entity_poly.pdbx_seq_one_letter_code
_entity_poly.pdbx_strand_id
1 'polypeptide(L)'
;MKHVFIINPKSNSEAFTEKFRHKIEKLCVTRGLEFEIKSTAKNLDAENFARQAAEKGDAVRVYACGGDGTVNEVVNGIFGFKNAELAVIPIGTGNDFIRTFGDIKKFFDIETVIDSEARPIDAIKINDRICINIANIGFDAAVVQRVEKLRKKRFVPKAVSYHLGVAICLIKFPKETLKIKFDDGEEQDEKFLLTLFANAQYYGGGYRSASPAKVDDGMMDVITVKNVSRRVFVSNVSAYQKGTIIGTPAGDKILKHRLCRRAVLTKETPFTVCYDGEMLPTTRAEIECMPKSIRFVIPNTVDVRALNCFSKEREKAVK
;
A
#
# COMPACT_ATOMS: atom_id res chain seq x y z
N MET A 1 20.83 5.06 17.71
CA MET A 1 19.81 4.41 16.85
C MET A 1 20.53 3.59 15.80
N LYS A 2 20.20 2.33 15.66
CA LYS A 2 20.75 1.46 14.63
C LYS A 2 20.01 1.64 13.30
N HIS A 3 20.73 1.61 12.16
CA HIS A 3 20.19 1.73 10.81
C HIS A 3 20.27 0.38 10.09
N VAL A 4 19.13 -0.20 9.68
CA VAL A 4 19.09 -1.50 9.01
C VAL A 4 18.52 -1.33 7.61
N PHE A 5 19.38 -1.49 6.60
CA PHE A 5 19.00 -1.36 5.19
C PHE A 5 18.68 -2.75 4.61
N ILE A 6 17.43 -2.94 4.21
CA ILE A 6 16.95 -4.20 3.61
C ILE A 6 16.78 -3.96 2.10
N ILE A 7 17.71 -4.50 1.31
CA ILE A 7 17.76 -4.30 -0.14
C ILE A 7 17.13 -5.51 -0.83
N ASN A 8 16.17 -5.25 -1.71
CA ASN A 8 15.64 -6.26 -2.62
C ASN A 8 16.38 -6.17 -3.97
N PRO A 9 17.33 -7.07 -4.26
CA PRO A 9 18.13 -7.00 -5.48
C PRO A 9 17.31 -7.22 -6.77
N LYS A 10 16.13 -7.84 -6.66
CA LYS A 10 15.22 -8.05 -7.80
C LYS A 10 14.51 -6.77 -8.24
N SER A 11 14.58 -5.70 -7.45
CA SER A 11 13.97 -4.41 -7.77
C SER A 11 14.73 -3.62 -8.83
N ASN A 12 16.02 -3.95 -9.05
CA ASN A 12 16.86 -3.23 -10.02
C ASN A 12 17.96 -4.16 -10.60
N SER A 13 18.88 -3.62 -11.42
CA SER A 13 20.01 -4.39 -11.94
C SER A 13 21.04 -4.68 -10.84
N GLU A 14 21.81 -5.77 -11.00
CA GLU A 14 22.89 -6.13 -10.08
C GLU A 14 23.92 -5.00 -9.93
N ALA A 15 24.35 -4.41 -11.04
CA ALA A 15 25.31 -3.29 -11.04
C ALA A 15 24.78 -2.07 -10.28
N PHE A 16 23.47 -1.78 -10.37
CA PHE A 16 22.84 -0.73 -9.57
C PHE A 16 22.86 -1.11 -8.09
N THR A 17 22.47 -2.34 -7.75
CA THR A 17 22.39 -2.83 -6.38
C THR A 17 23.73 -2.73 -5.66
N GLU A 18 24.82 -3.12 -6.34
CA GLU A 18 26.19 -3.03 -5.78
C GLU A 18 26.63 -1.58 -5.57
N LYS A 19 26.42 -0.69 -6.55
CA LYS A 19 26.70 0.74 -6.38
C LYS A 19 25.89 1.36 -5.26
N PHE A 20 24.64 1.00 -5.13
CA PHE A 20 23.74 1.49 -4.09
C PHE A 20 24.19 1.02 -2.71
N ARG A 21 24.55 -0.25 -2.57
CA ARG A 21 25.12 -0.83 -1.34
C ARG A 21 26.39 -0.08 -0.92
N HIS A 22 27.33 0.10 -1.85
CA HIS A 22 28.58 0.81 -1.57
C HIS A 22 28.35 2.28 -1.15
N LYS A 23 27.35 2.94 -1.78
CA LYS A 23 26.95 4.29 -1.37
C LYS A 23 26.47 4.34 0.08
N ILE A 24 25.62 3.37 0.51
CA ILE A 24 25.14 3.26 1.90
C ILE A 24 26.34 3.03 2.85
N GLU A 25 27.19 2.05 2.55
CA GLU A 25 28.37 1.71 3.37
C GLU A 25 29.26 2.93 3.58
N LYS A 26 29.66 3.59 2.47
CA LYS A 26 30.50 4.79 2.53
C LYS A 26 29.88 5.90 3.38
N LEU A 27 28.58 6.16 3.19
CA LEU A 27 27.87 7.20 3.92
C LEU A 27 27.81 6.90 5.41
N CYS A 28 27.42 5.68 5.79
CA CYS A 28 27.28 5.28 7.19
C CYS A 28 28.64 5.26 7.90
N VAL A 29 29.70 4.76 7.26
CA VAL A 29 31.07 4.78 7.80
C VAL A 29 31.55 6.21 7.99
N THR A 30 31.39 7.08 6.99
CA THR A 30 31.83 8.49 7.07
C THR A 30 31.14 9.24 8.20
N ARG A 31 29.88 8.89 8.51
CA ARG A 31 29.09 9.52 9.57
C ARG A 31 29.20 8.80 10.93
N GLY A 32 29.95 7.71 11.03
CA GLY A 32 30.08 6.92 12.26
C GLY A 32 28.76 6.31 12.74
N LEU A 33 27.85 5.98 11.81
CA LEU A 33 26.55 5.39 12.14
C LEU A 33 26.67 3.89 12.41
N GLU A 34 25.93 3.38 13.39
CA GLU A 34 25.74 1.95 13.56
C GLU A 34 24.76 1.45 12.49
N PHE A 35 25.21 0.56 11.62
CA PHE A 35 24.37 0.09 10.51
C PHE A 35 24.54 -1.38 10.18
N GLU A 36 23.54 -1.93 9.48
CA GLU A 36 23.55 -3.27 8.92
C GLU A 36 22.87 -3.25 7.55
N ILE A 37 23.42 -4.00 6.57
CA ILE A 37 22.82 -4.16 5.24
C ILE A 37 22.45 -5.62 5.03
N LYS A 38 21.18 -5.87 4.76
CA LYS A 38 20.61 -7.19 4.43
C LYS A 38 20.12 -7.20 2.99
N SER A 39 20.41 -8.27 2.26
CA SER A 39 19.86 -8.50 0.92
C SER A 39 18.86 -9.63 0.94
N THR A 40 17.67 -9.42 0.38
CA THR A 40 16.65 -10.47 0.30
C THR A 40 16.97 -11.46 -0.83
N ALA A 41 16.70 -12.73 -0.62
CA ALA A 41 16.85 -13.81 -1.62
C ALA A 41 15.47 -14.39 -2.01
N LYS A 42 14.56 -14.49 -1.06
CA LYS A 42 13.21 -15.08 -1.22
C LYS A 42 12.14 -14.21 -0.54
N ASN A 43 10.89 -14.56 -0.77
CA ASN A 43 9.75 -13.91 -0.12
C ASN A 43 9.84 -14.04 1.40
N LEU A 44 9.35 -13.04 2.11
CA LEU A 44 9.35 -12.88 3.57
C LEU A 44 10.74 -12.68 4.19
N ASP A 45 11.82 -12.60 3.41
CA ASP A 45 13.13 -12.28 3.97
C ASP A 45 13.15 -10.88 4.58
N ALA A 46 12.52 -9.89 3.89
CA ALA A 46 12.47 -8.52 4.40
C ALA A 46 11.64 -8.41 5.68
N GLU A 47 10.54 -9.16 5.81
CA GLU A 47 9.75 -9.26 7.04
C GLU A 47 10.58 -9.83 8.19
N ASN A 48 11.27 -10.95 7.94
CA ASN A 48 12.09 -11.62 8.94
C ASN A 48 13.27 -10.74 9.41
N PHE A 49 13.97 -10.08 8.48
CA PHE A 49 15.08 -9.20 8.84
C PHE A 49 14.61 -7.97 9.62
N ALA A 50 13.48 -7.39 9.23
CA ALA A 50 12.88 -6.25 9.92
C ALA A 50 12.44 -6.62 11.34
N ARG A 51 11.80 -7.77 11.51
CA ARG A 51 11.39 -8.32 12.80
C ARG A 51 12.58 -8.55 13.71
N GLN A 52 13.60 -9.27 13.23
CA GLN A 52 14.84 -9.53 13.99
C GLN A 52 15.55 -8.24 14.43
N ALA A 53 15.50 -7.20 13.61
CA ALA A 53 16.06 -5.90 13.95
C ALA A 53 15.28 -5.22 15.08
N ALA A 54 13.95 -5.25 15.04
CA ALA A 54 13.07 -4.64 16.02
C ALA A 54 13.03 -5.40 17.36
N GLU A 55 13.12 -6.73 17.35
CA GLU A 55 13.10 -7.59 18.53
C GLU A 55 14.28 -7.37 19.48
N LYS A 56 15.38 -6.75 19.02
CA LYS A 56 16.53 -6.43 19.87
C LYS A 56 16.22 -5.38 20.94
N GLY A 57 15.10 -4.66 20.80
CA GLY A 57 14.61 -3.70 21.79
C GLY A 57 15.21 -2.31 21.69
N ASP A 58 16.40 -2.14 21.09
CA ASP A 58 17.03 -0.85 20.85
C ASP A 58 16.31 -0.07 19.74
N ALA A 59 16.40 1.26 19.76
CA ALA A 59 15.85 2.11 18.73
C ALA A 59 16.46 1.77 17.36
N VAL A 60 15.64 1.40 16.40
CA VAL A 60 16.06 0.98 15.06
C VAL A 60 15.26 1.69 13.97
N ARG A 61 15.94 2.12 12.93
CA ARG A 61 15.33 2.59 11.68
C ARG A 61 15.58 1.55 10.60
N VAL A 62 14.49 0.97 10.09
CA VAL A 62 14.50 -0.05 9.05
C VAL A 62 14.18 0.59 7.71
N TYR A 63 15.12 0.48 6.78
CA TYR A 63 15.01 1.02 5.43
C TYR A 63 14.54 -0.06 4.46
N ALA A 64 13.32 0.06 3.96
CA ALA A 64 12.82 -0.76 2.86
C ALA A 64 13.39 -0.24 1.54
N CYS A 65 14.49 -0.84 1.06
CA CYS A 65 15.13 -0.49 -0.20
C CYS A 65 14.60 -1.41 -1.31
N GLY A 66 13.47 -1.04 -1.90
CA GLY A 66 12.76 -1.87 -2.88
C GLY A 66 11.50 -1.21 -3.43
N GLY A 67 10.56 -2.00 -3.90
CA GLY A 67 9.21 -1.57 -4.29
C GLY A 67 8.17 -1.85 -3.21
N ASP A 68 6.88 -1.72 -3.57
CA ASP A 68 5.74 -1.84 -2.65
C ASP A 68 5.72 -3.17 -1.88
N GLY A 69 6.08 -4.30 -2.50
CA GLY A 69 6.18 -5.59 -1.81
C GLY A 69 7.26 -5.62 -0.72
N THR A 70 8.43 -4.96 -0.96
CA THR A 70 9.47 -4.86 0.07
C THR A 70 9.01 -3.98 1.23
N VAL A 71 8.29 -2.89 0.93
CA VAL A 71 7.69 -2.03 1.96
C VAL A 71 6.68 -2.80 2.78
N ASN A 72 5.78 -3.58 2.13
CA ASN A 72 4.79 -4.41 2.82
C ASN A 72 5.44 -5.44 3.75
N GLU A 73 6.47 -6.18 3.28
CA GLU A 73 7.19 -7.14 4.12
C GLU A 73 7.84 -6.45 5.33
N VAL A 74 8.53 -5.31 5.14
CA VAL A 74 9.16 -4.57 6.25
C VAL A 74 8.11 -4.09 7.26
N VAL A 75 6.99 -3.55 6.80
CA VAL A 75 5.88 -3.12 7.65
C VAL A 75 5.36 -4.27 8.50
N ASN A 76 5.12 -5.44 7.90
CA ASN A 76 4.68 -6.63 8.62
C ASN A 76 5.73 -7.14 9.63
N GLY A 77 7.01 -6.89 9.36
CA GLY A 77 8.11 -7.23 10.28
C GLY A 77 8.18 -6.32 11.50
N ILE A 78 7.97 -5.01 11.32
CA ILE A 78 8.12 -4.03 12.40
C ILE A 78 6.81 -3.69 13.11
N PHE A 79 5.66 -4.12 12.60
CA PHE A 79 4.36 -3.79 13.20
C PHE A 79 4.29 -4.27 14.67
N GLY A 80 3.84 -3.37 15.54
CA GLY A 80 3.77 -3.61 16.99
C GLY A 80 5.05 -3.25 17.77
N PHE A 81 6.17 -3.00 17.11
CA PHE A 81 7.42 -2.61 17.75
C PHE A 81 7.54 -1.07 17.84
N LYS A 82 7.37 -0.51 19.03
CA LYS A 82 7.43 0.95 19.29
C LYS A 82 8.83 1.56 19.09
N ASN A 83 9.88 0.73 19.18
CA ASN A 83 11.27 1.10 18.98
C ASN A 83 11.68 1.16 17.50
N ALA A 84 10.83 0.73 16.58
CA ALA A 84 11.13 0.64 15.15
C ALA A 84 10.52 1.80 14.35
N GLU A 85 11.31 2.32 13.39
CA GLU A 85 10.89 3.30 12.41
C GLU A 85 11.01 2.71 11.00
N LEU A 86 10.02 3.01 10.15
CA LEU A 86 10.04 2.68 8.72
C LEU A 86 10.64 3.83 7.93
N ALA A 87 11.67 3.57 7.16
CA ALA A 87 12.12 4.44 6.07
C ALA A 87 11.99 3.70 4.74
N VAL A 88 11.76 4.41 3.65
CA VAL A 88 11.62 3.80 2.31
C VAL A 88 12.58 4.47 1.34
N ILE A 89 13.38 3.65 0.65
CA ILE A 89 14.16 4.07 -0.53
C ILE A 89 13.54 3.38 -1.74
N PRO A 90 12.76 4.11 -2.57
CA PRO A 90 11.85 3.54 -3.55
C PRO A 90 12.56 3.12 -4.86
N ILE A 91 13.45 2.13 -4.80
CA ILE A 91 14.19 1.61 -5.97
C ILE A 91 13.38 0.60 -6.81
N GLY A 92 12.11 0.37 -6.49
CA GLY A 92 11.18 -0.46 -7.26
C GLY A 92 10.52 0.29 -8.41
N THR A 93 9.58 -0.39 -9.11
CA THR A 93 8.90 0.15 -10.30
C THR A 93 7.62 0.92 -9.96
N GLY A 94 6.80 0.42 -9.02
CA GLY A 94 5.50 1.01 -8.67
C GLY A 94 5.66 2.18 -7.70
N ASN A 95 6.12 1.87 -6.50
CA ASN A 95 6.33 2.80 -5.39
C ASN A 95 5.07 3.63 -5.07
N ASP A 96 3.92 2.95 -5.10
CA ASP A 96 2.61 3.60 -5.01
C ASP A 96 2.38 4.26 -3.65
N PHE A 97 2.80 3.63 -2.56
CA PHE A 97 2.71 4.23 -1.23
C PHE A 97 3.43 5.58 -1.15
N ILE A 98 4.66 5.64 -1.69
CA ILE A 98 5.48 6.87 -1.64
C ILE A 98 4.91 8.00 -2.48
N ARG A 99 4.17 7.69 -3.57
CA ARG A 99 3.49 8.72 -4.40
C ARG A 99 2.50 9.55 -3.59
N THR A 100 1.94 8.99 -2.53
CA THR A 100 1.05 9.71 -1.61
C THR A 100 1.74 10.94 -0.98
N PHE A 101 3.06 10.90 -0.83
CA PHE A 101 3.87 11.96 -0.23
C PHE A 101 4.51 12.90 -1.26
N GLY A 102 4.05 12.88 -2.51
CA GLY A 102 4.45 13.81 -3.56
C GLY A 102 5.63 13.32 -4.41
N ASP A 103 6.70 14.10 -4.52
CA ASP A 103 7.82 13.76 -5.41
C ASP A 103 8.66 12.60 -4.85
N ILE A 104 8.54 11.45 -5.50
CA ILE A 104 9.28 10.22 -5.17
C ILE A 104 10.80 10.46 -5.13
N LYS A 105 11.32 11.40 -5.95
CA LYS A 105 12.76 11.66 -6.02
C LYS A 105 13.35 12.10 -4.69
N LYS A 106 12.57 12.76 -3.85
CA LYS A 106 13.00 13.19 -2.51
C LYS A 106 13.34 12.01 -1.58
N PHE A 107 12.78 10.84 -1.84
CA PHE A 107 13.06 9.62 -1.08
C PHE A 107 14.29 8.85 -1.57
N PHE A 108 14.89 9.23 -2.70
CA PHE A 108 16.16 8.63 -3.19
C PHE A 108 17.40 9.20 -2.49
N ASP A 109 17.27 10.34 -1.85
CA ASP A 109 18.38 10.94 -1.13
C ASP A 109 18.51 10.32 0.26
N ILE A 110 19.44 9.34 0.34
CA ILE A 110 19.67 8.56 1.56
C ILE A 110 20.09 9.46 2.72
N GLU A 111 20.91 10.50 2.47
CA GLU A 111 21.38 11.44 3.48
C GLU A 111 20.20 12.19 4.10
N THR A 112 19.37 12.78 3.25
CA THR A 112 18.15 13.45 3.69
C THR A 112 17.22 12.51 4.46
N VAL A 113 17.04 11.25 4.02
CA VAL A 113 16.20 10.27 4.72
C VAL A 113 16.77 9.89 6.09
N ILE A 114 18.10 9.77 6.21
CA ILE A 114 18.78 9.50 7.49
C ILE A 114 18.54 10.64 8.47
N ASP A 115 18.62 11.89 8.01
CA ASP A 115 18.52 13.10 8.84
C ASP A 115 17.06 13.53 9.12
N SER A 116 16.09 12.80 8.57
CA SER A 116 14.67 13.13 8.72
C SER A 116 14.05 12.45 9.93
N GLU A 117 12.96 13.05 10.42
CA GLU A 117 12.20 12.52 11.54
C GLU A 117 11.07 11.58 11.09
N ALA A 118 10.76 10.60 11.92
CA ALA A 118 9.61 9.74 11.74
C ALA A 118 8.35 10.38 12.29
N ARG A 119 7.25 10.26 11.53
CA ARG A 119 5.90 10.67 11.93
C ARG A 119 5.00 9.45 12.08
N PRO A 120 4.11 9.46 13.08
CA PRO A 120 3.13 8.39 13.22
C PRO A 120 2.12 8.47 12.07
N ILE A 121 1.90 7.34 11.41
CA ILE A 121 0.88 7.13 10.40
C ILE A 121 0.04 5.91 10.73
N ASP A 122 -1.14 5.84 10.15
CA ASP A 122 -2.05 4.72 10.27
C ASP A 122 -1.60 3.55 9.39
N ALA A 123 -2.13 2.38 9.66
CA ALA A 123 -2.06 1.21 8.80
C ALA A 123 -3.42 0.50 8.80
N ILE A 124 -3.61 -0.45 7.90
CA ILE A 124 -4.80 -1.31 7.85
C ILE A 124 -4.38 -2.71 8.27
N LYS A 125 -5.06 -3.28 9.27
CA LYS A 125 -4.94 -4.69 9.61
C LYS A 125 -6.01 -5.49 8.87
N ILE A 126 -5.61 -6.58 8.21
CA ILE A 126 -6.50 -7.48 7.49
C ILE A 126 -6.23 -8.88 8.02
N ASN A 127 -7.10 -9.40 8.88
CA ASN A 127 -6.86 -10.60 9.66
C ASN A 127 -5.49 -10.48 10.38
N ASP A 128 -4.49 -11.30 10.02
CA ASP A 128 -3.16 -11.30 10.64
C ASP A 128 -2.10 -10.53 9.83
N ARG A 129 -2.49 -9.82 8.76
CA ARG A 129 -1.57 -9.09 7.88
C ARG A 129 -1.78 -7.59 7.96
N ILE A 130 -0.72 -6.85 7.71
CA ILE A 130 -0.73 -5.38 7.68
C ILE A 130 -0.58 -4.89 6.26
N CYS A 131 -1.45 -3.95 5.90
CA CYS A 131 -1.45 -3.20 4.65
C CYS A 131 -1.19 -1.73 5.00
N ILE A 132 -0.19 -1.13 4.38
CA ILE A 132 0.14 0.30 4.64
C ILE A 132 -0.53 1.22 3.63
N ASN A 133 -0.92 0.70 2.47
CA ASN A 133 -1.41 1.48 1.35
C ASN A 133 -2.90 1.24 1.10
N ILE A 134 -3.27 0.27 0.28
CA ILE A 134 -4.65 -0.01 -0.12
C ILE A 134 -4.92 -1.50 -0.17
N ALA A 135 -6.03 -1.92 0.43
CA ALA A 135 -6.63 -3.23 0.19
C ALA A 135 -7.80 -3.12 -0.78
N ASN A 136 -7.97 -4.11 -1.65
CA ASN A 136 -9.05 -4.12 -2.63
C ASN A 136 -9.65 -5.51 -2.85
N ILE A 137 -10.92 -5.53 -3.29
CA ILE A 137 -11.70 -6.74 -3.56
C ILE A 137 -12.48 -6.54 -4.84
N GLY A 138 -12.68 -7.60 -5.60
CA GLY A 138 -13.45 -7.60 -6.84
C GLY A 138 -12.59 -7.45 -8.10
N PHE A 139 -12.92 -6.53 -8.98
CA PHE A 139 -12.34 -6.42 -10.32
C PHE A 139 -10.80 -6.29 -10.28
N ASP A 140 -10.25 -5.42 -9.44
CA ASP A 140 -8.80 -5.18 -9.39
C ASP A 140 -8.06 -6.40 -8.83
N ALA A 141 -8.58 -7.04 -7.77
CA ALA A 141 -8.03 -8.30 -7.26
C ALA A 141 -8.05 -9.41 -8.33
N ALA A 142 -9.13 -9.47 -9.13
CA ALA A 142 -9.22 -10.40 -10.26
C ALA A 142 -8.19 -10.09 -11.36
N VAL A 143 -7.88 -8.80 -11.61
CA VAL A 143 -6.82 -8.39 -12.54
C VAL A 143 -5.45 -8.88 -12.05
N VAL A 144 -5.09 -8.60 -10.79
CA VAL A 144 -3.81 -9.02 -10.21
C VAL A 144 -3.68 -10.55 -10.29
N GLN A 145 -4.69 -11.28 -9.86
CA GLN A 145 -4.70 -12.75 -9.95
C GLN A 145 -4.52 -13.25 -11.39
N ARG A 146 -5.14 -12.57 -12.35
CA ARG A 146 -5.02 -12.94 -13.77
C ARG A 146 -3.62 -12.66 -14.31
N VAL A 147 -3.06 -11.51 -13.96
CA VAL A 147 -1.70 -11.12 -14.35
C VAL A 147 -0.67 -12.11 -13.81
N GLU A 148 -0.78 -12.53 -12.55
CA GLU A 148 0.11 -13.54 -11.97
C GLU A 148 0.03 -14.88 -12.73
N LYS A 149 -1.19 -15.33 -13.05
CA LYS A 149 -1.39 -16.55 -13.84
C LYS A 149 -0.80 -16.44 -15.25
N LEU A 150 -0.89 -15.25 -15.88
CA LEU A 150 -0.31 -15.01 -17.19
C LEU A 150 1.22 -14.96 -17.16
N ARG A 151 1.82 -14.33 -16.13
CA ARG A 151 3.27 -14.25 -15.95
C ARG A 151 3.94 -15.62 -15.76
N LYS A 152 3.20 -16.62 -15.25
CA LYS A 152 3.67 -18.01 -15.13
C LYS A 152 3.66 -18.76 -16.47
N LYS A 153 3.01 -18.22 -17.50
CA LYS A 153 2.97 -18.82 -18.85
C LYS A 153 4.21 -18.41 -19.65
N ARG A 154 4.98 -19.39 -20.11
CA ARG A 154 6.25 -19.21 -20.85
C ARG A 154 6.12 -18.33 -22.12
N PHE A 155 4.94 -18.30 -22.73
CA PHE A 155 4.71 -17.61 -24.01
C PHE A 155 4.14 -16.20 -23.86
N VAL A 156 3.91 -15.70 -22.64
CA VAL A 156 3.35 -14.36 -22.42
C VAL A 156 4.45 -13.44 -21.90
N PRO A 157 4.88 -12.42 -22.70
CA PRO A 157 5.85 -11.44 -22.24
C PRO A 157 5.34 -10.71 -20.98
N LYS A 158 6.21 -10.50 -19.99
CA LYS A 158 5.85 -9.84 -18.73
C LYS A 158 5.24 -8.46 -18.94
N ALA A 159 5.74 -7.70 -19.91
CA ALA A 159 5.23 -6.37 -20.26
C ALA A 159 3.78 -6.40 -20.79
N VAL A 160 3.39 -7.46 -21.49
CA VAL A 160 2.04 -7.61 -22.08
C VAL A 160 1.04 -8.23 -21.09
N SER A 161 1.55 -8.96 -20.09
CA SER A 161 0.70 -9.72 -19.15
C SER A 161 -0.30 -8.84 -18.39
N TYR A 162 0.08 -7.60 -18.05
CA TYR A 162 -0.82 -6.66 -17.37
C TYR A 162 -1.98 -6.23 -18.25
N HIS A 163 -1.70 -5.74 -19.45
CA HIS A 163 -2.74 -5.30 -20.41
C HIS A 163 -3.67 -6.43 -20.80
N LEU A 164 -3.11 -7.63 -20.99
CA LEU A 164 -3.92 -8.82 -21.31
C LEU A 164 -4.79 -9.23 -20.09
N GLY A 165 -4.26 -9.15 -18.87
CA GLY A 165 -5.01 -9.40 -17.66
C GLY A 165 -6.21 -8.45 -17.52
N VAL A 166 -5.98 -7.15 -17.69
CA VAL A 166 -7.04 -6.13 -17.70
C VAL A 166 -8.07 -6.40 -18.80
N ALA A 167 -7.64 -6.68 -20.04
CA ALA A 167 -8.55 -6.98 -21.15
C ALA A 167 -9.43 -8.20 -20.86
N ILE A 168 -8.86 -9.29 -20.33
CA ILE A 168 -9.64 -10.48 -19.96
C ILE A 168 -10.65 -10.16 -18.86
N CYS A 169 -10.26 -9.37 -17.84
CA CYS A 169 -11.16 -8.96 -16.77
C CYS A 169 -12.26 -8.02 -17.30
N LEU A 170 -11.96 -7.13 -18.23
CA LEU A 170 -12.97 -6.29 -18.89
C LEU A 170 -13.97 -7.13 -19.70
N ILE A 171 -13.53 -8.23 -20.33
CA ILE A 171 -14.43 -9.15 -21.05
C ILE A 171 -15.30 -9.94 -20.06
N LYS A 172 -14.72 -10.52 -19.02
CA LYS A 172 -15.43 -11.30 -18.00
C LYS A 172 -16.28 -10.43 -17.08
N PHE A 173 -15.79 -9.24 -16.79
CA PHE A 173 -16.38 -8.22 -15.94
C PHE A 173 -16.86 -8.79 -14.59
N PRO A 174 -15.95 -9.40 -13.81
CA PRO A 174 -16.31 -10.05 -12.55
C PRO A 174 -16.92 -9.04 -11.58
N LYS A 175 -17.97 -9.46 -10.89
CA LYS A 175 -18.64 -8.70 -9.85
C LYS A 175 -18.66 -9.55 -8.60
N GLU A 176 -18.57 -8.90 -7.46
CA GLU A 176 -18.63 -9.57 -6.16
C GLU A 176 -19.94 -9.26 -5.45
N THR A 177 -20.40 -10.22 -4.67
CA THR A 177 -21.46 -10.04 -3.68
C THR A 177 -20.94 -10.60 -2.37
N LEU A 178 -20.83 -9.74 -1.36
CA LEU A 178 -20.37 -10.07 -0.03
C LEU A 178 -21.34 -9.52 0.99
N LYS A 179 -21.42 -10.18 2.12
CA LYS A 179 -22.01 -9.58 3.33
C LYS A 179 -20.94 -8.69 3.95
N ILE A 180 -21.29 -7.44 4.19
CA ILE A 180 -20.37 -6.45 4.77
C ILE A 180 -21.03 -5.79 5.95
N LYS A 181 -20.31 -5.76 7.07
CA LYS A 181 -20.64 -4.99 8.26
C LYS A 181 -19.58 -3.91 8.44
N PHE A 182 -19.98 -2.64 8.51
CA PHE A 182 -19.11 -1.50 8.77
C PHE A 182 -19.32 -0.99 10.19
N ASP A 183 -18.26 -0.83 10.95
CA ASP A 183 -18.28 -0.36 12.34
C ASP A 183 -19.36 -1.08 13.17
N ASP A 184 -20.21 -0.35 13.87
CA ASP A 184 -21.31 -0.91 14.67
C ASP A 184 -22.63 -1.08 13.89
N GLY A 185 -22.60 -0.85 12.56
CA GLY A 185 -23.76 -0.99 11.70
C GLY A 185 -24.25 -2.43 11.53
N GLU A 186 -25.34 -2.59 10.80
CA GLU A 186 -25.88 -3.91 10.47
C GLU A 186 -25.10 -4.55 9.31
N GLU A 187 -25.12 -5.87 9.25
CA GLU A 187 -24.59 -6.65 8.13
C GLU A 187 -25.53 -6.49 6.92
N GLN A 188 -24.98 -6.14 5.77
CA GLN A 188 -25.72 -5.92 4.54
C GLN A 188 -25.11 -6.69 3.36
N ASP A 189 -25.96 -7.21 2.49
CA ASP A 189 -25.52 -7.76 1.21
C ASP A 189 -25.13 -6.61 0.26
N GLU A 190 -23.85 -6.51 -0.08
CA GLU A 190 -23.35 -5.52 -1.01
C GLU A 190 -22.89 -6.19 -2.31
N LYS A 191 -23.47 -5.73 -3.44
CA LYS A 191 -23.07 -6.13 -4.78
C LYS A 191 -22.31 -4.99 -5.46
N PHE A 192 -21.07 -5.24 -5.82
CA PHE A 192 -20.18 -4.22 -6.37
C PHE A 192 -19.27 -4.77 -7.47
N LEU A 193 -18.67 -3.87 -8.23
CA LEU A 193 -17.60 -4.19 -9.17
C LEU A 193 -16.25 -4.33 -8.45
N LEU A 194 -15.93 -3.33 -7.63
CA LEU A 194 -14.74 -3.34 -6.78
C LEU A 194 -14.96 -2.49 -5.52
N THR A 195 -14.23 -2.80 -4.47
CA THR A 195 -14.18 -2.01 -3.24
C THR A 195 -12.73 -1.84 -2.81
N LEU A 196 -12.36 -0.60 -2.45
CA LEU A 196 -11.08 -0.24 -1.86
C LEU A 196 -11.28 0.08 -0.39
N PHE A 197 -10.31 -0.34 0.43
CA PHE A 197 -10.08 0.11 1.79
C PHE A 197 -8.73 0.80 1.78
N ALA A 198 -8.72 2.12 1.89
CA ALA A 198 -7.55 2.93 1.62
C ALA A 198 -7.06 3.65 2.87
N ASN A 199 -5.76 3.51 3.15
CA ASN A 199 -4.97 4.32 4.07
C ASN A 199 -4.22 5.41 3.30
N ALA A 200 -3.78 5.11 2.06
CA ALA A 200 -3.07 6.04 1.20
C ALA A 200 -3.77 6.21 -0.15
N GLN A 201 -3.23 7.06 -1.05
CA GLN A 201 -4.00 7.57 -2.19
C GLN A 201 -3.78 6.83 -3.49
N TYR A 202 -2.66 6.12 -3.66
CA TYR A 202 -2.24 5.56 -4.94
C TYR A 202 -2.10 4.04 -4.88
N TYR A 203 -2.45 3.36 -5.96
CA TYR A 203 -2.19 1.95 -6.18
C TYR A 203 -2.11 1.62 -7.67
N GLY A 204 -1.79 0.37 -8.02
CA GLY A 204 -1.85 -0.12 -9.41
C GLY A 204 -0.86 0.54 -10.36
N GLY A 205 0.27 1.07 -9.84
CA GLY A 205 1.31 1.71 -10.62
C GLY A 205 1.05 3.20 -10.91
N GLY A 206 0.41 3.91 -9.97
CA GLY A 206 0.22 5.36 -10.02
C GLY A 206 -1.23 5.82 -10.18
N TYR A 207 -2.22 4.95 -10.02
CA TYR A 207 -3.62 5.36 -10.01
C TYR A 207 -4.01 5.97 -8.67
N ARG A 208 -4.44 7.25 -8.69
CA ARG A 208 -4.84 8.00 -7.49
C ARG A 208 -6.31 7.75 -7.11
N SER A 209 -6.74 6.51 -7.13
CA SER A 209 -8.17 6.17 -6.98
C SER A 209 -8.73 6.36 -5.58
N ALA A 210 -7.90 6.65 -4.59
CA ALA A 210 -8.30 6.98 -3.23
C ALA A 210 -7.88 8.42 -2.85
N SER A 211 -8.13 9.38 -3.73
CA SER A 211 -7.68 10.78 -3.56
C SER A 211 -8.09 11.46 -2.23
N PRO A 212 -9.19 11.09 -1.54
CA PRO A 212 -9.51 11.67 -0.22
C PRO A 212 -8.73 11.07 0.94
N ALA A 213 -8.09 9.89 0.76
CA ALA A 213 -7.48 9.16 1.86
C ALA A 213 -6.42 9.95 2.62
N LYS A 214 -6.43 9.80 3.95
CA LYS A 214 -5.48 10.38 4.90
C LYS A 214 -4.72 9.27 5.60
N VAL A 215 -3.43 9.50 5.83
CA VAL A 215 -2.56 8.49 6.45
C VAL A 215 -2.49 8.58 7.98
N ASP A 216 -3.24 9.53 8.60
CA ASP A 216 -3.08 9.84 10.03
C ASP A 216 -4.38 10.24 10.75
N ASP A 217 -5.55 10.03 10.15
CA ASP A 217 -6.85 10.46 10.71
C ASP A 217 -7.58 9.36 11.49
N GLY A 218 -6.99 8.17 11.60
CA GLY A 218 -7.56 7.03 12.31
C GLY A 218 -8.76 6.39 11.60
N MET A 219 -8.88 6.60 10.30
CA MET A 219 -9.99 6.12 9.48
C MET A 219 -9.47 5.46 8.20
N MET A 220 -10.29 4.61 7.60
CA MET A 220 -10.10 4.10 6.24
C MET A 220 -11.09 4.78 5.31
N ASP A 221 -10.63 5.23 4.15
CA ASP A 221 -11.51 5.64 3.07
C ASP A 221 -11.98 4.41 2.28
N VAL A 222 -13.26 4.08 2.39
CA VAL A 222 -13.87 2.98 1.63
C VAL A 222 -14.52 3.52 0.38
N ILE A 223 -14.00 3.11 -0.77
CA ILE A 223 -14.48 3.54 -2.09
C ILE A 223 -15.01 2.32 -2.83
N THR A 224 -16.31 2.26 -2.99
CA THR A 224 -17.00 1.14 -3.64
C THR A 224 -17.52 1.58 -5.01
N VAL A 225 -17.04 0.95 -6.08
CA VAL A 225 -17.65 1.06 -7.41
C VAL A 225 -18.86 0.14 -7.45
N LYS A 226 -20.04 0.74 -7.57
CA LYS A 226 -21.32 0.04 -7.59
C LYS A 226 -21.38 -1.00 -8.72
N ASN A 227 -22.37 -1.86 -8.69
CA ASN A 227 -22.64 -2.82 -9.75
C ASN A 227 -23.13 -2.12 -11.04
N VAL A 228 -22.20 -1.45 -11.73
CA VAL A 228 -22.48 -0.73 -12.97
C VAL A 228 -22.28 -1.60 -14.21
N SER A 229 -22.78 -1.13 -15.36
CA SER A 229 -22.50 -1.79 -16.66
C SER A 229 -21.05 -1.54 -17.09
N ARG A 230 -20.53 -2.44 -17.96
CA ARG A 230 -19.18 -2.30 -18.52
C ARG A 230 -18.98 -0.96 -19.24
N ARG A 231 -19.98 -0.49 -20.00
CA ARG A 231 -19.91 0.80 -20.73
C ARG A 231 -19.74 1.96 -19.74
N VAL A 232 -20.52 2.00 -18.68
CA VAL A 232 -20.43 3.03 -17.62
C VAL A 232 -19.06 2.98 -16.94
N PHE A 233 -18.54 1.78 -16.64
CA PHE A 233 -17.21 1.66 -16.03
C PHE A 233 -16.11 2.21 -16.95
N VAL A 234 -16.06 1.74 -18.20
CA VAL A 234 -15.02 2.14 -19.17
C VAL A 234 -15.05 3.65 -19.45
N SER A 235 -16.24 4.27 -19.55
CA SER A 235 -16.34 5.72 -19.78
C SER A 235 -15.85 6.56 -18.58
N ASN A 236 -15.79 5.99 -17.38
CA ASN A 236 -15.39 6.72 -16.16
C ASN A 236 -14.02 6.26 -15.60
N VAL A 237 -13.40 5.22 -16.16
CA VAL A 237 -12.18 4.64 -15.62
C VAL A 237 -11.02 5.66 -15.52
N SER A 238 -10.87 6.55 -16.51
CA SER A 238 -9.83 7.58 -16.49
C SER A 238 -10.02 8.58 -15.35
N ALA A 239 -11.26 9.03 -15.10
CA ALA A 239 -11.57 9.93 -14.01
C ALA A 239 -11.41 9.23 -12.64
N TYR A 240 -11.76 7.95 -12.57
CA TYR A 240 -11.50 7.10 -11.39
C TYR A 240 -10.00 6.97 -11.10
N GLN A 241 -9.19 6.64 -12.10
CA GLN A 241 -7.73 6.50 -11.96
C GLN A 241 -7.03 7.79 -11.55
N LYS A 242 -7.58 8.95 -11.95
CA LYS A 242 -7.07 10.27 -11.55
C LYS A 242 -7.62 10.75 -10.20
N GLY A 243 -8.59 10.04 -9.62
CA GLY A 243 -9.26 10.43 -8.39
C GLY A 243 -10.12 11.70 -8.50
N THR A 244 -10.47 12.11 -9.71
CA THR A 244 -11.23 13.34 -9.96
C THR A 244 -12.73 13.14 -9.91
N ILE A 245 -13.21 11.90 -9.86
CA ILE A 245 -14.62 11.56 -9.87
C ILE A 245 -15.24 11.51 -8.48
N ILE A 246 -14.43 11.29 -7.43
CA ILE A 246 -14.91 11.15 -6.06
C ILE A 246 -15.41 12.51 -5.56
N GLY A 247 -16.61 12.53 -4.94
CA GLY A 247 -17.26 13.76 -4.47
C GLY A 247 -17.88 14.60 -5.57
N THR A 248 -18.08 14.04 -6.77
CA THR A 248 -18.80 14.72 -7.85
C THR A 248 -20.19 14.12 -8.07
N PRO A 249 -21.20 14.87 -8.57
CA PRO A 249 -22.53 14.33 -8.86
C PRO A 249 -22.52 13.16 -9.86
N ALA A 250 -21.55 13.13 -10.76
CA ALA A 250 -21.35 12.03 -11.69
C ALA A 250 -20.78 10.80 -10.96
N GLY A 251 -19.83 11.04 -10.05
CA GLY A 251 -19.24 9.99 -9.20
C GLY A 251 -20.28 9.35 -8.29
N ASP A 252 -21.12 10.09 -7.65
CA ASP A 252 -22.12 9.59 -6.68
C ASP A 252 -23.12 8.60 -7.34
N LYS A 253 -23.29 8.68 -8.66
CA LYS A 253 -24.11 7.71 -9.42
C LYS A 253 -23.43 6.32 -9.50
N ILE A 254 -22.09 6.27 -9.54
CA ILE A 254 -21.33 5.05 -9.80
C ILE A 254 -20.46 4.61 -8.62
N LEU A 255 -20.18 5.49 -7.67
CA LEU A 255 -19.37 5.24 -6.49
C LEU A 255 -20.19 5.41 -5.22
N LYS A 256 -19.78 4.72 -4.16
CA LYS A 256 -20.06 5.08 -2.76
C LYS A 256 -18.73 5.38 -2.10
N HIS A 257 -18.63 6.48 -1.36
CA HIS A 257 -17.49 6.80 -0.51
C HIS A 257 -17.95 6.91 0.93
N ARG A 258 -17.25 6.26 1.84
CA ARG A 258 -17.46 6.35 3.28
C ARG A 258 -16.15 6.28 4.03
N LEU A 259 -16.15 6.80 5.24
CA LEU A 259 -15.12 6.56 6.24
C LEU A 259 -15.57 5.43 7.16
N CYS A 260 -14.66 4.55 7.56
CA CYS A 260 -14.90 3.57 8.62
C CYS A 260 -13.60 3.23 9.36
N ARG A 261 -13.75 2.68 10.57
CA ARG A 261 -12.64 2.14 11.36
C ARG A 261 -12.50 0.65 11.21
N ARG A 262 -13.62 -0.04 11.03
CA ARG A 262 -13.65 -1.50 10.94
C ARG A 262 -14.65 -1.94 9.88
N ALA A 263 -14.30 -2.98 9.16
CA ALA A 263 -15.22 -3.69 8.28
C ALA A 263 -15.04 -5.21 8.45
N VAL A 264 -16.14 -5.94 8.45
CA VAL A 264 -16.14 -7.41 8.44
C VAL A 264 -16.84 -7.85 7.17
N LEU A 265 -16.13 -8.62 6.35
CA LEU A 265 -16.62 -9.13 5.08
C LEU A 265 -16.71 -10.64 5.14
N THR A 266 -17.85 -11.19 4.72
CA THR A 266 -18.09 -12.64 4.76
C THR A 266 -18.76 -13.13 3.48
N LYS A 267 -18.42 -14.36 3.10
CA LYS A 267 -19.03 -15.10 2.00
C LYS A 267 -18.87 -16.60 2.23
N GLU A 268 -19.85 -17.41 1.86
CA GLU A 268 -19.75 -18.87 1.97
C GLU A 268 -18.65 -19.48 1.09
N THR A 269 -18.41 -18.89 -0.09
CA THR A 269 -17.33 -19.29 -0.99
C THR A 269 -16.12 -18.36 -0.85
N PRO A 270 -14.88 -18.86 -1.03
CA PRO A 270 -13.71 -18.00 -0.94
C PRO A 270 -13.75 -16.83 -1.90
N PHE A 271 -13.40 -15.65 -1.40
CA PHE A 271 -13.09 -14.44 -2.17
C PHE A 271 -11.63 -14.04 -1.91
N THR A 272 -11.11 -13.11 -2.69
CA THR A 272 -9.72 -12.69 -2.55
C THR A 272 -9.65 -11.22 -2.17
N VAL A 273 -8.94 -10.93 -1.09
CA VAL A 273 -8.47 -9.58 -0.74
C VAL A 273 -7.07 -9.40 -1.34
N CYS A 274 -6.88 -8.37 -2.14
CA CYS A 274 -5.56 -7.94 -2.58
C CYS A 274 -5.14 -6.75 -1.71
N TYR A 275 -3.99 -6.83 -1.02
CA TYR A 275 -3.48 -5.77 -0.15
C TYR A 275 -2.01 -5.49 -0.49
N ASP A 276 -1.67 -4.27 -0.78
CA ASP A 276 -0.32 -3.85 -1.23
C ASP A 276 0.27 -4.72 -2.36
N GLY A 277 -0.60 -5.35 -3.17
CA GLY A 277 -0.22 -6.28 -4.24
C GLY A 277 -0.19 -7.76 -3.84
N GLU A 278 -0.28 -8.09 -2.55
CA GLU A 278 -0.34 -9.47 -2.06
C GLU A 278 -1.79 -9.99 -2.05
N MET A 279 -1.96 -11.32 -2.19
CA MET A 279 -3.26 -11.95 -2.35
C MET A 279 -3.61 -12.80 -1.13
N LEU A 280 -4.76 -12.53 -0.52
CA LEU A 280 -5.30 -13.28 0.62
C LEU A 280 -6.63 -13.92 0.25
N PRO A 281 -6.67 -15.21 -0.15
CA PRO A 281 -7.91 -15.96 -0.29
C PRO A 281 -8.53 -16.21 1.09
N THR A 282 -9.83 -15.90 1.25
CA THR A 282 -10.52 -16.08 2.53
C THR A 282 -12.03 -16.17 2.33
N THR A 283 -12.73 -16.71 3.31
CA THR A 283 -14.20 -16.62 3.42
C THR A 283 -14.64 -15.53 4.39
N ARG A 284 -13.69 -14.99 5.19
CA ARG A 284 -13.94 -13.93 6.17
C ARG A 284 -12.71 -13.00 6.23
N ALA A 285 -12.92 -11.72 5.98
CA ALA A 285 -11.91 -10.71 6.18
C ALA A 285 -12.37 -9.70 7.24
N GLU A 286 -11.57 -9.53 8.28
CA GLU A 286 -11.69 -8.44 9.23
C GLU A 286 -10.68 -7.38 8.84
N ILE A 287 -11.15 -6.20 8.53
CA ILE A 287 -10.34 -5.07 8.05
C ILE A 287 -10.50 -3.95 9.07
N GLU A 288 -9.41 -3.49 9.65
CA GLU A 288 -9.42 -2.51 10.74
C GLU A 288 -8.32 -1.47 10.53
N CYS A 289 -8.68 -0.20 10.72
CA CYS A 289 -7.70 0.88 10.83
C CYS A 289 -6.92 0.75 12.13
N MET A 290 -5.61 0.78 12.04
CA MET A 290 -4.69 0.78 13.18
C MET A 290 -4.07 2.18 13.31
N PRO A 291 -4.66 3.08 14.12
CA PRO A 291 -4.23 4.47 14.17
C PRO A 291 -2.81 4.62 14.67
N LYS A 292 -2.01 5.43 13.98
CA LYS A 292 -0.65 5.85 14.39
C LYS A 292 0.27 4.68 14.74
N SER A 293 0.05 3.54 14.05
CA SER A 293 0.71 2.27 14.37
C SER A 293 2.09 2.11 13.73
N ILE A 294 2.43 2.94 12.75
CA ILE A 294 3.73 2.94 12.07
C ILE A 294 4.40 4.31 12.22
N ARG A 295 5.65 4.32 12.63
CA ARG A 295 6.51 5.52 12.64
C ARG A 295 7.22 5.61 11.30
N PHE A 296 6.71 6.43 10.38
CA PHE A 296 7.21 6.56 9.02
C PHE A 296 8.11 7.79 8.84
N VAL A 297 9.31 7.58 8.29
CA VAL A 297 10.27 8.64 8.02
C VAL A 297 9.91 9.37 6.72
N ILE A 298 9.67 10.66 6.83
CA ILE A 298 9.36 11.52 5.69
C ILE A 298 10.54 12.47 5.49
N PRO A 299 11.16 12.50 4.29
CA PRO A 299 12.26 13.41 4.02
C PRO A 299 11.89 14.86 4.38
N ASN A 300 12.76 15.56 5.11
CA ASN A 300 12.54 16.93 5.55
C ASN A 300 12.41 17.94 4.39
N THR A 301 12.81 17.54 3.20
CA THR A 301 12.60 18.28 1.93
C THR A 301 11.16 18.16 1.40
N VAL A 302 10.34 17.27 1.96
CA VAL A 302 8.91 17.15 1.64
C VAL A 302 8.13 18.18 2.47
N ASP A 303 7.44 19.09 1.82
CA ASP A 303 6.53 20.01 2.51
C ASP A 303 5.24 19.26 2.90
N VAL A 304 5.24 18.71 4.10
CA VAL A 304 4.10 17.93 4.64
C VAL A 304 2.83 18.77 4.74
N ARG A 305 2.94 20.10 4.93
CA ARG A 305 1.78 21.01 5.05
C ARG A 305 1.08 21.22 3.71
N ALA A 306 1.81 21.09 2.61
CA ALA A 306 1.25 21.17 1.26
C ALA A 306 0.59 19.86 0.83
N LEU A 307 0.87 18.73 1.52
CA LEU A 307 0.28 17.44 1.19
C LEU A 307 -1.18 17.37 1.67
N ASN A 308 -2.03 16.80 0.82
CA ASN A 308 -3.43 16.55 1.19
C ASN A 308 -3.66 15.15 1.79
N CYS A 309 -2.61 14.36 2.01
CA CYS A 309 -2.68 13.04 2.61
C CYS A 309 -2.57 13.05 4.14
N PHE A 310 -2.31 14.22 4.75
CA PHE A 310 -2.37 14.40 6.20
C PHE A 310 -3.64 15.11 6.61
N SER A 311 -4.14 14.78 7.80
CA SER A 311 -5.29 15.45 8.40
C SER A 311 -4.91 16.89 8.75
N LYS A 312 -5.56 17.83 8.11
CA LYS A 312 -5.57 19.24 8.54
C LYS A 312 -6.80 19.40 9.45
N GLU A 313 -6.73 18.97 10.72
CA GLU A 313 -7.83 19.16 11.69
C GLU A 313 -9.20 18.54 11.29
N ARG A 314 -9.29 17.23 11.18
CA ARG A 314 -10.59 16.54 11.29
C ARG A 314 -10.99 16.26 12.76
N GLU A 315 -10.19 16.69 13.73
CA GLU A 315 -10.47 16.49 15.17
C GLU A 315 -11.74 17.20 15.67
N LYS A 316 -12.34 18.09 14.91
CA LYS A 316 -13.56 18.83 15.31
C LYS A 316 -14.88 18.27 14.76
N ALA A 317 -14.85 17.22 13.95
CA ALA A 317 -16.07 16.70 13.29
C ALA A 317 -16.65 15.41 13.91
N VAL A 318 -16.07 14.93 15.02
CA VAL A 318 -16.60 13.78 15.80
C VAL A 318 -16.86 14.25 17.22
N LYS A 319 -17.89 15.07 17.37
CA LYS A 319 -18.63 15.31 18.61
C LYS A 319 -20.11 15.16 18.34
#